data_1b9240bf706a902c3f5da70f25d584fa
#
_entry.id   1b9240bf706a902c3f5da70f25d584fa
#
_cell.length_a   1.000
_cell.length_b   1.000
_cell.length_c   1.000
_cell.angle_alpha   90.00
_cell.angle_beta   90.00
_cell.angle_gamma   90.00
#
_symmetry.space_group_name_H-M   'P 1'
#
loop_
_entity.id
_entity.type
_entity.pdbx_description
1 polymer ?
#
loop_
_entity_poly.entity_id
_entity_poly.type
_entity_poly.pdbx_seq_one_letter_code
_entity_poly.pdbx_strand_id
1 'polypeptide(L)'
;MMKVEQQHKDYYSKYESAADNVAKLEDKITELAEKRLEIIEKEYDAIVDINDKIKDVADSKMSLNDALGVAIDNPDNYANLNNSIKAQEDTYNQLTKKLSDYQKEVDSQLSNGYLKKGSDAYQSAMKNIQDFAAKIYDASTSLLELRDKLDQIKIDTIQNVIDGIKRNSDITEKYISYLQSQNRDVPENLYTDRIDNNNAQVQQNLKQMEIYRKKQAVLDVNSKSYQDYAEKIQTLKENTLELITDNESLQDSIYELRFKPLDDAIQKYSDLEDELKSFRDLLNDDVFLDKQGRITEDGLAQIALLQQSIGTAKQKIADYTTGLQKLKESYDNGVISLTEYNDKSKDYREGIQGSIADVKSYQDSLVDLYKNAMSTEVDYLDKIIEKRKSALQAKADYYSYDKSISKKSNDINAIKAQIMALEGVKYLLL
;
A
#
# COMPACT_ATOMS: atom_id res chain seq x y z
N MET A 1 7.41 -3.04 -110.86
CA MET A 1 7.28 -1.87 -109.93
C MET A 1 5.94 -1.87 -109.17
N MET A 2 4.78 -2.00 -109.79
CA MET A 2 3.45 -1.90 -109.09
C MET A 2 3.24 -2.89 -107.94
N LYS A 3 3.78 -4.08 -107.94
CA LYS A 3 3.61 -5.04 -106.83
C LYS A 3 4.40 -4.61 -105.52
N VAL A 4 5.55 -3.96 -105.70
CA VAL A 4 6.36 -3.52 -104.57
C VAL A 4 5.75 -2.25 -103.92
N GLU A 5 5.20 -1.36 -104.71
CA GLU A 5 4.49 -0.18 -104.21
C GLU A 5 3.21 -0.53 -103.41
N GLN A 6 2.47 -1.53 -103.88
CA GLN A 6 1.28 -2.00 -103.19
C GLN A 6 1.64 -2.70 -101.86
N GLN A 7 2.70 -3.50 -101.87
CA GLN A 7 3.17 -4.12 -100.62
C GLN A 7 3.69 -3.03 -99.61
N HIS A 8 4.33 -1.97 -100.11
CA HIS A 8 4.75 -0.89 -99.29
C HIS A 8 3.56 -0.10 -98.64
N LYS A 9 2.51 0.15 -99.44
CA LYS A 9 1.26 0.74 -98.97
C LYS A 9 0.56 -0.12 -97.90
N ASP A 10 0.50 -1.40 -98.12
CA ASP A 10 -0.11 -2.36 -97.16
C ASP A 10 0.69 -2.47 -95.85
N TYR A 11 2.02 -2.40 -95.92
CA TYR A 11 2.89 -2.31 -94.73
C TYR A 11 2.70 -1.00 -94.01
N TYR A 12 2.61 0.12 -94.70
CA TYR A 12 2.39 1.44 -94.12
C TYR A 12 1.04 1.52 -93.41
N SER A 13 -0.01 1.04 -94.08
CA SER A 13 -1.36 1.02 -93.45
C SER A 13 -1.44 0.08 -92.22
N LYS A 14 -0.73 -1.06 -92.24
CA LYS A 14 -0.63 -1.94 -91.09
C LYS A 14 0.20 -1.27 -89.93
N TYR A 15 1.26 -0.53 -90.30
CA TYR A 15 2.05 0.21 -89.31
C TYR A 15 1.24 1.33 -88.68
N GLU A 16 0.51 2.15 -89.45
CA GLU A 16 -0.39 3.17 -88.95
C GLU A 16 -1.50 2.57 -88.06
N SER A 17 -2.13 1.51 -88.45
CA SER A 17 -3.13 0.79 -87.68
C SER A 17 -2.53 0.23 -86.35
N ALA A 18 -1.30 -0.26 -86.36
CA ALA A 18 -0.61 -0.77 -85.22
C ALA A 18 -0.21 0.44 -84.26
N ALA A 19 0.23 1.52 -84.85
CA ALA A 19 0.56 2.74 -84.09
C ALA A 19 -0.70 3.34 -83.39
N ASP A 20 -1.82 3.43 -84.07
CA ASP A 20 -3.11 3.82 -83.55
C ASP A 20 -3.60 2.88 -82.43
N ASN A 21 -3.39 1.60 -82.56
CA ASN A 21 -3.77 0.63 -81.53
C ASN A 21 -2.85 0.79 -80.26
N VAL A 22 -1.56 1.03 -80.49
CA VAL A 22 -0.62 1.30 -79.36
C VAL A 22 -1.04 2.55 -78.68
N ALA A 23 -1.33 3.66 -79.38
CA ALA A 23 -1.79 4.90 -78.76
C ALA A 23 -3.08 4.71 -77.98
N LYS A 24 -4.07 3.99 -78.46
CA LYS A 24 -5.30 3.64 -77.75
C LYS A 24 -5.07 2.78 -76.52
N LEU A 25 -4.05 1.91 -76.54
CA LEU A 25 -3.68 1.10 -75.38
C LEU A 25 -2.95 1.95 -74.34
N GLU A 26 -2.09 2.87 -74.73
CA GLU A 26 -1.42 3.84 -73.85
C GLU A 26 -2.45 4.75 -73.14
N ASP A 27 -3.46 5.26 -73.87
CA ASP A 27 -4.55 6.05 -73.30
C ASP A 27 -5.36 5.23 -72.26
N LYS A 28 -5.69 3.96 -72.59
CA LYS A 28 -6.37 3.08 -71.63
C LYS A 28 -5.55 2.75 -70.43
N ILE A 29 -4.25 2.56 -70.54
CA ILE A 29 -3.33 2.33 -69.42
C ILE A 29 -3.30 3.55 -68.53
N THR A 30 -3.22 4.76 -69.10
CA THR A 30 -3.26 6.02 -68.36
C THR A 30 -4.59 6.18 -67.60
N GLU A 31 -5.72 5.94 -68.25
CA GLU A 31 -7.05 5.98 -67.62
C GLU A 31 -7.18 4.97 -66.46
N LEU A 32 -6.64 3.75 -66.63
CA LEU A 32 -6.63 2.75 -65.57
C LEU A 32 -5.71 3.13 -64.40
N ALA A 33 -4.57 3.79 -64.69
CA ALA A 33 -3.68 4.28 -63.68
C ALA A 33 -4.33 5.40 -62.83
N GLU A 34 -5.03 6.35 -63.46
CA GLU A 34 -5.80 7.38 -62.74
C GLU A 34 -6.92 6.76 -61.90
N LYS A 35 -7.68 5.79 -62.43
CA LYS A 35 -8.73 5.07 -61.68
C LYS A 35 -8.19 4.34 -60.46
N ARG A 36 -6.98 3.80 -60.51
CA ARG A 36 -6.36 3.16 -59.32
C ARG A 36 -6.08 4.19 -58.20
N LEU A 37 -5.59 5.37 -58.53
CA LEU A 37 -5.40 6.43 -57.57
C LEU A 37 -6.75 6.88 -56.99
N GLU A 38 -7.78 7.08 -57.83
CA GLU A 38 -9.13 7.45 -57.38
C GLU A 38 -9.77 6.42 -56.43
N ILE A 39 -9.51 5.12 -56.64
CA ILE A 39 -9.98 4.06 -55.73
C ILE A 39 -9.34 4.21 -54.36
N ILE A 40 -8.00 4.43 -54.32
CA ILE A 40 -7.28 4.60 -53.04
C ILE A 40 -7.77 5.86 -52.32
N GLU A 41 -8.05 6.94 -53.03
CA GLU A 41 -8.62 8.17 -52.49
C GLU A 41 -10.01 7.92 -51.87
N LYS A 42 -10.89 7.25 -52.56
CA LYS A 42 -12.22 6.89 -52.04
C LYS A 42 -12.16 5.98 -50.80
N GLU A 43 -11.24 5.01 -50.78
CA GLU A 43 -11.01 4.17 -49.62
C GLU A 43 -10.46 5.01 -48.44
N TYR A 44 -9.58 5.96 -48.72
CA TYR A 44 -9.05 6.85 -47.72
C TYR A 44 -10.14 7.75 -47.09
N ASP A 45 -10.97 8.40 -47.92
CA ASP A 45 -12.07 9.23 -47.47
C ASP A 45 -13.11 8.42 -46.67
N ALA A 46 -13.42 7.20 -47.07
CA ALA A 46 -14.30 6.31 -46.31
C ALA A 46 -13.75 5.98 -44.92
N ILE A 47 -12.43 5.83 -44.77
CA ILE A 47 -11.78 5.65 -43.44
C ILE A 47 -11.91 6.90 -42.59
N VAL A 48 -11.73 8.08 -43.18
CA VAL A 48 -11.90 9.37 -42.49
C VAL A 48 -13.34 9.55 -41.98
N ASP A 49 -14.34 9.25 -42.85
CA ASP A 49 -15.76 9.32 -42.48
C ASP A 49 -16.12 8.38 -41.31
N ILE A 50 -15.53 7.17 -41.29
CA ILE A 50 -15.71 6.24 -40.18
C ILE A 50 -15.10 6.80 -38.90
N ASN A 51 -13.93 7.40 -38.99
CA ASN A 51 -13.23 8.01 -37.86
C ASN A 51 -14.09 9.14 -37.22
N ASP A 52 -14.59 10.04 -38.05
CA ASP A 52 -15.43 11.16 -37.58
C ASP A 52 -16.72 10.63 -36.91
N LYS A 53 -17.37 9.62 -37.46
CA LYS A 53 -18.53 8.97 -36.86
C LYS A 53 -18.23 8.30 -35.51
N ILE A 54 -17.06 7.69 -35.34
CA ILE A 54 -16.64 7.09 -34.06
C ILE A 54 -16.50 8.19 -33.00
N LYS A 55 -15.87 9.30 -33.36
CA LYS A 55 -15.71 10.48 -32.47
C LYS A 55 -17.08 11.04 -32.09
N ASP A 56 -17.98 11.26 -33.06
CA ASP A 56 -19.32 11.81 -32.82
C ASP A 56 -20.16 10.91 -31.90
N VAL A 57 -20.07 9.57 -32.08
CA VAL A 57 -20.77 8.61 -31.21
C VAL A 57 -20.20 8.65 -29.78
N ALA A 58 -18.90 8.74 -29.62
CA ALA A 58 -18.27 8.83 -28.31
C ALA A 58 -18.68 10.12 -27.56
N ASP A 59 -18.60 11.27 -28.24
CA ASP A 59 -18.97 12.57 -27.68
C ASP A 59 -20.47 12.64 -27.36
N SER A 60 -21.33 12.08 -28.23
CA SER A 60 -22.78 12.00 -27.99
C SER A 60 -23.12 11.14 -26.78
N LYS A 61 -22.46 9.99 -26.60
CA LYS A 61 -22.66 9.12 -25.42
C LYS A 61 -22.20 9.80 -24.14
N MET A 62 -21.06 10.47 -24.15
CA MET A 62 -20.56 11.21 -22.99
C MET A 62 -21.51 12.36 -22.64
N SER A 63 -22.00 13.12 -23.62
CA SER A 63 -22.97 14.19 -23.41
C SER A 63 -24.31 13.69 -22.87
N LEU A 64 -24.78 12.51 -23.33
CA LEU A 64 -25.98 11.88 -22.80
C LEU A 64 -25.80 11.45 -21.35
N ASN A 65 -24.68 10.82 -21.02
CA ASN A 65 -24.37 10.40 -19.65
C ASN A 65 -24.29 11.60 -18.71
N ASP A 66 -23.67 12.69 -19.14
CA ASP A 66 -23.61 13.95 -18.39
C ASP A 66 -25.01 14.54 -18.15
N ALA A 67 -25.83 14.59 -19.21
CA ALA A 67 -27.21 15.05 -19.10
C ALA A 67 -28.11 14.18 -18.20
N LEU A 68 -27.80 12.89 -18.09
CA LEU A 68 -28.48 11.96 -17.19
C LEU A 68 -27.93 12.00 -15.76
N GLY A 69 -26.93 12.83 -15.48
CA GLY A 69 -26.25 12.88 -14.18
C GLY A 69 -25.50 11.59 -13.84
N VAL A 70 -25.12 10.82 -14.86
CA VAL A 70 -24.29 9.63 -14.68
C VAL A 70 -22.89 10.10 -14.25
N ALA A 71 -22.42 9.59 -13.12
CA ALA A 71 -21.11 9.96 -12.61
C ALA A 71 -20.03 9.73 -13.69
N ILE A 72 -19.09 10.65 -13.77
CA ILE A 72 -18.03 10.67 -14.79
C ILE A 72 -17.16 9.38 -14.73
N ASP A 73 -17.05 8.78 -13.55
CA ASP A 73 -16.34 7.55 -13.23
C ASP A 73 -17.16 6.26 -13.43
N ASN A 74 -18.33 6.37 -14.08
CA ASN A 74 -19.13 5.20 -14.42
C ASN A 74 -18.33 4.24 -15.34
N PRO A 75 -18.33 2.91 -15.06
CA PRO A 75 -17.65 1.90 -15.90
C PRO A 75 -18.01 1.99 -17.38
N ASP A 76 -19.24 2.40 -17.72
CA ASP A 76 -19.69 2.54 -19.09
C ASP A 76 -18.99 3.70 -19.83
N ASN A 77 -18.68 4.80 -19.13
CA ASN A 77 -17.89 5.90 -19.69
C ASN A 77 -16.46 5.45 -20.01
N TYR A 78 -15.85 4.68 -19.12
CA TYR A 78 -14.54 4.06 -19.36
C TYR A 78 -14.54 3.14 -20.55
N ALA A 79 -15.53 2.23 -20.63
CA ALA A 79 -15.65 1.27 -21.73
C ALA A 79 -15.87 1.99 -23.07
N ASN A 80 -16.75 2.99 -23.11
CA ASN A 80 -17.03 3.77 -24.30
C ASN A 80 -15.79 4.52 -24.80
N LEU A 81 -15.06 5.17 -23.89
CA LEU A 81 -13.86 5.93 -24.24
C LEU A 81 -12.72 5.03 -24.69
N ASN A 82 -12.50 3.89 -24.03
CA ASN A 82 -11.49 2.91 -24.45
C ASN A 82 -11.83 2.32 -25.83
N ASN A 83 -13.10 2.02 -26.13
CA ASN A 83 -13.52 1.55 -27.44
C ASN A 83 -13.29 2.62 -28.51
N SER A 84 -13.56 3.90 -28.20
CA SER A 84 -13.30 5.01 -29.11
C SER A 84 -11.81 5.20 -29.38
N ILE A 85 -10.96 5.11 -28.33
CA ILE A 85 -9.51 5.17 -28.48
C ILE A 85 -9.00 4.06 -29.38
N LYS A 86 -9.44 2.81 -29.14
CA LYS A 86 -9.03 1.67 -29.96
C LYS A 86 -9.45 1.83 -31.42
N ALA A 87 -10.70 2.23 -31.65
CA ALA A 87 -11.18 2.45 -33.01
C ALA A 87 -10.40 3.60 -33.70
N GLN A 88 -10.05 4.65 -32.98
CA GLN A 88 -9.22 5.74 -33.49
C GLN A 88 -7.78 5.29 -33.82
N GLU A 89 -7.19 4.42 -32.98
CA GLU A 89 -5.87 3.81 -33.24
C GLU A 89 -5.90 2.96 -34.51
N ASP A 90 -6.93 2.13 -34.67
CA ASP A 90 -7.13 1.30 -35.88
C ASP A 90 -7.28 2.19 -37.12
N THR A 91 -8.04 3.27 -37.02
CA THR A 91 -8.23 4.25 -38.12
C THR A 91 -6.91 4.94 -38.46
N TYR A 92 -6.17 5.47 -37.49
CA TYR A 92 -4.86 6.08 -37.70
C TYR A 92 -3.89 5.14 -38.44
N ASN A 93 -3.83 3.87 -38.01
CA ASN A 93 -2.99 2.84 -38.64
C ASN A 93 -3.41 2.55 -40.10
N GLN A 94 -4.72 2.49 -40.35
CA GLN A 94 -5.25 2.28 -41.70
C GLN A 94 -4.95 3.46 -42.61
N LEU A 95 -5.15 4.70 -42.15
CA LEU A 95 -4.82 5.92 -42.90
C LEU A 95 -3.34 5.99 -43.23
N THR A 96 -2.46 5.69 -42.27
CA THR A 96 -1.01 5.68 -42.47
C THR A 96 -0.60 4.65 -43.52
N LYS A 97 -1.21 3.46 -43.49
CA LYS A 97 -0.98 2.41 -44.51
C LYS A 97 -1.47 2.85 -45.88
N LYS A 98 -2.66 3.44 -45.98
CA LYS A 98 -3.23 3.89 -47.26
C LYS A 98 -2.41 5.04 -47.86
N LEU A 99 -1.90 5.98 -47.05
CA LEU A 99 -0.96 7.00 -47.54
C LEU A 99 0.29 6.36 -48.14
N SER A 100 0.88 5.37 -47.45
CA SER A 100 2.04 4.64 -47.97
C SER A 100 1.72 3.91 -49.28
N ASP A 101 0.54 3.27 -49.39
CA ASP A 101 0.12 2.58 -50.61
C ASP A 101 -0.11 3.56 -51.77
N TYR A 102 -0.72 4.73 -51.48
CA TYR A 102 -0.88 5.82 -52.45
C TYR A 102 0.45 6.34 -52.96
N GLN A 103 1.40 6.64 -52.07
CA GLN A 103 2.76 7.10 -52.43
C GLN A 103 3.48 6.08 -53.34
N LYS A 104 3.41 4.78 -52.98
CA LYS A 104 3.99 3.70 -53.79
C LYS A 104 3.35 3.60 -55.19
N GLU A 105 2.03 3.78 -55.27
CA GLU A 105 1.32 3.78 -56.55
C GLU A 105 1.73 4.96 -57.41
N VAL A 106 1.84 6.18 -56.80
CA VAL A 106 2.35 7.39 -57.53
C VAL A 106 3.76 7.17 -58.04
N ASP A 107 4.67 6.61 -57.22
CA ASP A 107 6.05 6.32 -57.60
C ASP A 107 6.13 5.27 -58.70
N SER A 108 5.28 4.24 -58.60
CA SER A 108 5.15 3.19 -59.64
C SER A 108 4.68 3.77 -60.98
N GLN A 109 3.68 4.62 -60.98
CA GLN A 109 3.16 5.29 -62.17
C GLN A 109 4.16 6.24 -62.79
N LEU A 110 4.92 6.96 -61.93
CA LEU A 110 6.05 7.80 -62.41
C LEU A 110 7.14 6.94 -63.06
N SER A 111 7.53 5.84 -62.47
CA SER A 111 8.58 4.96 -62.95
C SER A 111 8.19 4.28 -64.26
N ASN A 112 6.90 3.95 -64.41
CA ASN A 112 6.38 3.32 -65.63
C ASN A 112 6.00 4.33 -66.74
N GLY A 113 6.15 5.66 -66.49
CA GLY A 113 5.84 6.72 -67.45
C GLY A 113 4.36 7.02 -67.63
N TYR A 114 3.47 6.41 -66.84
CA TYR A 114 2.03 6.66 -66.89
C TYR A 114 1.64 8.00 -66.24
N LEU A 115 2.43 8.44 -65.28
CA LEU A 115 2.34 9.76 -64.66
C LEU A 115 3.59 10.55 -64.99
N LYS A 116 3.42 11.82 -65.41
CA LYS A 116 4.58 12.72 -65.79
C LYS A 116 4.74 13.80 -64.74
N LYS A 117 5.98 13.98 -64.24
CA LYS A 117 6.30 15.12 -63.35
C LYS A 117 5.86 16.43 -64.00
N GLY A 118 5.12 17.24 -63.25
CA GLY A 118 4.62 18.54 -63.69
C GLY A 118 3.29 18.50 -64.42
N SER A 119 2.69 17.31 -64.72
CA SER A 119 1.34 17.22 -65.25
C SER A 119 0.33 17.59 -64.15
N ASP A 120 -0.89 17.98 -64.54
CA ASP A 120 -1.99 18.29 -63.65
C ASP A 120 -2.32 17.08 -62.75
N ALA A 121 -2.32 15.85 -63.31
CA ALA A 121 -2.49 14.63 -62.56
C ALA A 121 -1.41 14.39 -61.49
N TYR A 122 -0.14 14.69 -61.81
CA TYR A 122 0.94 14.62 -60.83
C TYR A 122 0.79 15.67 -59.70
N GLN A 123 0.43 16.91 -60.05
CA GLN A 123 0.19 17.97 -59.06
C GLN A 123 -1.00 17.61 -58.17
N SER A 124 -2.07 17.07 -58.73
CA SER A 124 -3.22 16.57 -57.97
C SER A 124 -2.81 15.45 -57.00
N ALA A 125 -2.04 14.45 -57.48
CA ALA A 125 -1.56 13.37 -56.64
C ALA A 125 -0.68 13.85 -55.49
N MET A 126 0.22 14.82 -55.75
CA MET A 126 1.06 15.41 -54.67
C MET A 126 0.23 16.21 -53.66
N LYS A 127 -0.80 16.93 -54.13
CA LYS A 127 -1.75 17.60 -53.23
C LYS A 127 -2.49 16.59 -52.37
N ASN A 128 -2.99 15.50 -52.94
CA ASN A 128 -3.67 14.45 -52.18
C ASN A 128 -2.77 13.81 -51.11
N ILE A 129 -1.45 13.60 -51.42
CA ILE A 129 -0.47 13.15 -50.40
C ILE A 129 -0.39 14.13 -49.24
N GLN A 130 -0.34 15.45 -49.49
CA GLN A 130 -0.34 16.47 -48.44
C GLN A 130 -1.64 16.52 -47.63
N ASP A 131 -2.78 16.42 -48.32
CA ASP A 131 -4.10 16.39 -47.66
C ASP A 131 -4.28 15.13 -46.82
N PHE A 132 -3.79 13.97 -47.26
CA PHE A 132 -3.79 12.73 -46.48
C PHE A 132 -2.88 12.83 -45.25
N ALA A 133 -1.69 13.42 -45.42
CA ALA A 133 -0.79 13.65 -44.26
C ALA A 133 -1.42 14.58 -43.22
N ALA A 134 -2.14 15.63 -43.64
CA ALA A 134 -2.87 16.51 -42.74
C ALA A 134 -3.96 15.76 -41.98
N LYS A 135 -4.77 14.94 -42.67
CA LYS A 135 -5.84 14.13 -42.03
C LYS A 135 -5.28 13.09 -41.05
N ILE A 136 -4.10 12.50 -41.31
CA ILE A 136 -3.41 11.63 -40.37
C ILE A 136 -2.98 12.42 -39.12
N TYR A 137 -2.50 13.64 -39.30
CA TYR A 137 -2.15 14.52 -38.19
C TYR A 137 -3.38 14.84 -37.32
N ASP A 138 -4.52 15.15 -37.95
CA ASP A 138 -5.78 15.41 -37.26
C ASP A 138 -6.27 14.17 -36.48
N ALA A 139 -6.17 12.98 -37.09
CA ALA A 139 -6.49 11.72 -36.43
C ALA A 139 -5.58 11.44 -35.22
N SER A 140 -4.29 11.73 -35.34
CA SER A 140 -3.33 11.65 -34.23
C SER A 140 -3.68 12.61 -33.09
N THR A 141 -4.03 13.85 -33.43
CA THR A 141 -4.45 14.86 -32.43
C THR A 141 -5.71 14.42 -31.70
N SER A 142 -6.71 13.94 -32.43
CA SER A 142 -7.96 13.41 -31.85
C SER A 142 -7.70 12.24 -30.91
N LEU A 143 -6.75 11.34 -31.26
CA LEU A 143 -6.35 10.22 -30.41
C LEU A 143 -5.71 10.70 -29.10
N LEU A 144 -4.84 11.72 -29.16
CA LEU A 144 -4.25 12.33 -27.97
C LEU A 144 -5.33 12.96 -27.09
N GLU A 145 -6.29 13.70 -27.66
CA GLU A 145 -7.40 14.28 -26.91
C GLU A 145 -8.26 13.24 -26.20
N LEU A 146 -8.57 12.12 -26.86
CA LEU A 146 -9.34 11.01 -26.25
C LEU A 146 -8.58 10.36 -25.09
N ARG A 147 -7.26 10.15 -25.25
CA ARG A 147 -6.40 9.63 -24.19
C ARG A 147 -6.32 10.61 -23.01
N ASP A 148 -6.22 11.90 -23.27
CA ASP A 148 -6.23 12.93 -22.24
C ASP A 148 -7.55 12.97 -21.48
N LYS A 149 -8.68 12.86 -22.17
CA LYS A 149 -10.01 12.74 -21.54
C LYS A 149 -10.08 11.50 -20.64
N LEU A 150 -9.60 10.35 -21.09
CA LEU A 150 -9.57 9.12 -20.30
C LEU A 150 -8.72 9.27 -19.04
N ASP A 151 -7.55 9.87 -19.17
CA ASP A 151 -6.67 10.08 -18.02
C ASP A 151 -7.25 11.12 -17.05
N GLN A 152 -7.95 12.14 -17.54
CA GLN A 152 -8.65 13.08 -16.67
C GLN A 152 -9.77 12.41 -15.88
N ILE A 153 -10.60 11.56 -16.50
CA ILE A 153 -11.61 10.76 -15.80
C ILE A 153 -10.98 9.89 -14.71
N LYS A 154 -9.85 9.23 -14.99
CA LYS A 154 -9.13 8.44 -13.97
C LYS A 154 -8.67 9.31 -12.80
N ILE A 155 -8.13 10.50 -13.07
CA ILE A 155 -7.68 11.44 -12.04
C ILE A 155 -8.86 11.88 -11.19
N ASP A 156 -9.98 12.27 -11.81
CA ASP A 156 -11.18 12.73 -11.12
C ASP A 156 -11.78 11.61 -10.25
N THR A 157 -11.83 10.38 -10.78
CA THR A 157 -12.23 9.20 -10.01
C THR A 157 -11.36 8.98 -8.78
N ILE A 158 -10.03 9.05 -8.95
CA ILE A 158 -9.09 8.92 -7.83
C ILE A 158 -9.32 10.05 -6.83
N GLN A 159 -9.53 11.29 -7.28
CA GLN A 159 -9.78 12.42 -6.42
C GLN A 159 -11.08 12.27 -5.61
N ASN A 160 -12.16 11.79 -6.23
CA ASN A 160 -13.43 11.51 -5.54
C ASN A 160 -13.24 10.45 -4.42
N VAL A 161 -12.43 9.41 -4.67
CA VAL A 161 -12.09 8.41 -3.66
C VAL A 161 -11.28 9.04 -2.52
N ILE A 162 -10.27 9.86 -2.83
CA ILE A 162 -9.46 10.59 -1.84
C ILE A 162 -10.37 11.49 -0.99
N ASP A 163 -11.27 12.23 -1.58
CA ASP A 163 -12.19 13.12 -0.87
C ASP A 163 -13.15 12.35 0.04
N GLY A 164 -13.58 11.15 -0.37
CA GLY A 164 -14.35 10.23 0.45
C GLY A 164 -13.56 9.76 1.67
N ILE A 165 -12.32 9.34 1.47
CA ILE A 165 -11.41 8.89 2.52
C ILE A 165 -11.14 10.03 3.51
N LYS A 166 -10.83 11.25 3.02
CA LYS A 166 -10.60 12.43 3.87
C LYS A 166 -11.80 12.74 4.76
N ARG A 167 -13.01 12.71 4.20
CA ARG A 167 -14.23 12.94 5.01
C ARG A 167 -14.37 11.91 6.13
N ASN A 168 -14.06 10.63 5.87
CA ASN A 168 -14.08 9.60 6.90
C ASN A 168 -13.00 9.84 7.96
N SER A 169 -11.78 10.18 7.56
CA SER A 169 -10.69 10.53 8.48
C SER A 169 -11.06 11.73 9.37
N ASP A 170 -11.61 12.79 8.80
CA ASP A 170 -12.05 13.99 9.53
C ASP A 170 -13.12 13.68 10.58
N ILE A 171 -14.07 12.80 10.25
CA ILE A 171 -15.12 12.36 11.18
C ILE A 171 -14.49 11.58 12.33
N THR A 172 -13.60 10.64 12.03
CA THR A 172 -12.89 9.83 13.04
C THR A 172 -12.05 10.71 13.95
N GLU A 173 -11.30 11.67 13.39
CA GLU A 173 -10.49 12.61 14.17
C GLU A 173 -11.34 13.48 15.11
N LYS A 174 -12.43 14.03 14.62
CA LYS A 174 -13.38 14.79 15.45
C LYS A 174 -13.94 13.94 16.58
N TYR A 175 -14.21 12.66 16.33
CA TYR A 175 -14.71 11.76 17.36
C TYR A 175 -13.63 11.41 18.39
N ILE A 176 -12.39 11.18 17.98
CA ILE A 176 -11.23 11.03 18.88
C ILE A 176 -11.09 12.26 19.74
N SER A 177 -11.05 13.46 19.16
CA SER A 177 -10.94 14.73 19.87
C SER A 177 -12.07 14.95 20.87
N TYR A 178 -13.30 14.58 20.48
CA TYR A 178 -14.45 14.63 21.40
C TYR A 178 -14.26 13.71 22.61
N LEU A 179 -13.87 12.45 22.42
CA LEU A 179 -13.62 11.50 23.51
C LEU A 179 -12.53 12.02 24.46
N GLN A 180 -11.43 12.51 23.91
CA GLN A 180 -10.31 13.10 24.67
C GLN A 180 -10.78 14.33 25.49
N SER A 181 -11.59 15.20 24.90
CA SER A 181 -12.14 16.39 25.59
C SER A 181 -13.05 16.03 26.76
N GLN A 182 -13.64 14.83 26.74
CA GLN A 182 -14.48 14.30 27.81
C GLN A 182 -13.69 13.43 28.82
N ASN A 183 -12.36 13.39 28.73
CA ASN A 183 -11.49 12.47 29.48
C ASN A 183 -11.95 10.99 29.40
N ARG A 184 -12.45 10.59 28.24
CA ARG A 184 -12.86 9.21 27.95
C ARG A 184 -11.76 8.50 27.17
N ASP A 185 -11.64 7.19 27.40
CA ASP A 185 -10.72 6.35 26.65
C ASP A 185 -11.10 6.35 25.17
N VAL A 186 -10.11 6.51 24.32
CA VAL A 186 -10.26 6.43 22.87
C VAL A 186 -10.11 4.97 22.47
N PRO A 187 -11.12 4.34 21.84
CA PRO A 187 -10.99 2.98 21.34
C PRO A 187 -9.87 2.87 20.29
N GLU A 188 -9.04 1.84 20.40
CA GLU A 188 -7.89 1.61 19.52
C GLU A 188 -8.29 1.53 18.04
N ASN A 189 -9.46 0.94 17.73
CA ASN A 189 -9.93 0.81 16.37
C ASN A 189 -10.11 2.18 15.65
N LEU A 190 -10.32 3.27 16.38
CA LEU A 190 -10.39 4.61 15.75
C LEU A 190 -9.04 5.05 15.19
N TYR A 191 -7.94 4.67 15.84
CA TYR A 191 -6.60 4.94 15.33
C TYR A 191 -6.25 4.02 14.15
N THR A 192 -6.60 2.72 14.26
CA THR A 192 -6.38 1.77 13.14
C THR A 192 -7.20 2.15 11.92
N ASP A 193 -8.46 2.56 12.07
CA ASP A 193 -9.30 3.04 10.98
C ASP A 193 -8.67 4.27 10.28
N ARG A 194 -8.03 5.18 11.04
CA ARG A 194 -7.31 6.31 10.44
C ARG A 194 -6.07 5.87 9.68
N ILE A 195 -5.29 4.93 10.22
CA ILE A 195 -4.12 4.36 9.54
C ILE A 195 -4.54 3.71 8.22
N ASP A 196 -5.63 2.95 8.22
CA ASP A 196 -6.16 2.29 7.02
C ASP A 196 -6.62 3.32 5.98
N ASN A 197 -7.31 4.39 6.42
CA ASN A 197 -7.70 5.51 5.56
C ASN A 197 -6.47 6.21 4.96
N ASN A 198 -5.45 6.50 5.76
CA ASN A 198 -4.21 7.12 5.30
C ASN A 198 -3.50 6.22 4.27
N ASN A 199 -3.40 4.92 4.55
CA ASN A 199 -2.81 3.95 3.63
C ASN A 199 -3.59 3.87 2.30
N ALA A 200 -4.92 3.87 2.37
CA ALA A 200 -5.77 3.91 1.18
C ALA A 200 -5.53 5.20 0.37
N GLN A 201 -5.40 6.35 1.02
CA GLN A 201 -5.10 7.62 0.36
C GLN A 201 -3.69 7.62 -0.26
N VAL A 202 -2.68 7.08 0.42
CA VAL A 202 -1.32 6.88 -0.13
C VAL A 202 -1.39 6.09 -1.43
N GLN A 203 -2.13 4.99 -1.47
CA GLN A 203 -2.30 4.19 -2.69
C GLN A 203 -2.96 4.98 -3.83
N GLN A 204 -3.94 5.82 -3.54
CA GLN A 204 -4.55 6.68 -4.56
C GLN A 204 -3.59 7.78 -5.05
N ASN A 205 -2.83 8.39 -4.16
CA ASN A 205 -1.79 9.37 -4.53
C ASN A 205 -0.75 8.73 -5.46
N LEU A 206 -0.30 7.50 -5.18
CA LEU A 206 0.65 6.78 -6.04
C LEU A 206 0.08 6.51 -7.44
N LYS A 207 -1.18 6.11 -7.55
CA LYS A 207 -1.87 5.93 -8.84
C LYS A 207 -1.95 7.25 -9.63
N GLN A 208 -2.28 8.33 -8.96
CA GLN A 208 -2.36 9.65 -9.58
C GLN A 208 -0.99 10.15 -10.07
N MET A 209 0.06 9.94 -9.26
CA MET A 209 1.45 10.23 -9.66
C MET A 209 1.87 9.43 -10.89
N GLU A 210 1.46 8.16 -11.01
CA GLU A 210 1.77 7.34 -12.17
C GLU A 210 1.15 7.92 -13.45
N ILE A 211 -0.10 8.36 -13.39
CA ILE A 211 -0.77 9.01 -14.53
C ILE A 211 -0.02 10.30 -14.92
N TYR A 212 0.31 11.16 -13.97
CA TYR A 212 1.05 12.40 -14.25
C TYR A 212 2.45 12.12 -14.82
N ARG A 213 3.17 11.10 -14.33
CA ARG A 213 4.47 10.70 -14.91
C ARG A 213 4.35 10.23 -16.36
N LYS A 214 3.30 9.46 -16.69
CA LYS A 214 3.04 9.03 -18.07
C LYS A 214 2.75 10.23 -18.98
N LYS A 215 1.96 11.20 -18.53
CA LYS A 215 1.70 12.43 -19.26
C LYS A 215 2.95 13.28 -19.42
N GLN A 216 3.77 13.40 -18.37
CA GLN A 216 5.02 14.15 -18.40
C GLN A 216 6.05 13.56 -19.37
N ALA A 217 6.13 12.22 -19.47
CA ALA A 217 7.12 11.51 -20.28
C ALA A 217 7.04 11.78 -21.79
N VAL A 218 5.87 12.24 -22.28
CA VAL A 218 5.65 12.54 -23.71
C VAL A 218 5.81 14.04 -24.05
N LEU A 219 6.13 14.87 -23.06
CA LEU A 219 6.24 16.31 -23.19
C LEU A 219 7.71 16.77 -23.30
N ASP A 220 7.91 17.91 -23.96
CA ASP A 220 9.20 18.60 -23.93
C ASP A 220 9.51 19.08 -22.51
N VAL A 221 10.73 18.80 -22.03
CA VAL A 221 11.21 19.13 -20.66
C VAL A 221 11.10 20.63 -20.35
N ASN A 222 11.22 21.48 -21.37
CA ASN A 222 11.13 22.94 -21.23
C ASN A 222 9.70 23.47 -21.34
N SER A 223 8.71 22.60 -21.63
CA SER A 223 7.33 23.01 -21.76
C SER A 223 6.72 23.35 -20.39
N LYS A 224 5.79 24.32 -20.39
CA LYS A 224 5.03 24.66 -19.19
C LYS A 224 4.26 23.45 -18.65
N SER A 225 3.66 22.67 -19.53
CA SER A 225 2.89 21.47 -19.15
C SER A 225 3.78 20.42 -18.45
N TYR A 226 5.04 20.26 -18.85
CA TYR A 226 5.99 19.39 -18.17
C TYR A 226 6.24 19.86 -16.73
N GLN A 227 6.43 21.18 -16.55
CA GLN A 227 6.65 21.78 -15.24
C GLN A 227 5.40 21.66 -14.35
N ASP A 228 4.20 21.91 -14.89
CA ASP A 228 2.93 21.77 -14.18
C ASP A 228 2.73 20.33 -13.66
N TYR A 229 3.07 19.30 -14.46
CA TYR A 229 3.00 17.90 -13.99
C TYR A 229 4.09 17.57 -12.97
N ALA A 230 5.30 18.15 -13.11
CA ALA A 230 6.36 17.97 -12.11
C ALA A 230 5.92 18.53 -10.74
N GLU A 231 5.29 19.70 -10.72
CA GLU A 231 4.74 20.33 -9.52
C GLU A 231 3.62 19.47 -8.88
N LYS A 232 2.68 18.97 -9.68
CA LYS A 232 1.63 18.07 -9.20
C LYS A 232 2.18 16.78 -8.60
N ILE A 233 3.20 16.19 -9.22
CA ILE A 233 3.89 14.99 -8.70
C ILE A 233 4.58 15.32 -7.38
N GLN A 234 5.23 16.49 -7.28
CA GLN A 234 5.90 16.91 -6.06
C GLN A 234 4.89 17.11 -4.91
N THR A 235 3.78 17.80 -5.15
CA THR A 235 2.71 17.99 -4.17
C THR A 235 2.15 16.65 -3.67
N LEU A 236 1.94 15.67 -4.57
CA LEU A 236 1.46 14.35 -4.17
C LEU A 236 2.49 13.56 -3.35
N LYS A 237 3.80 13.75 -3.59
CA LYS A 237 4.85 13.16 -2.76
C LYS A 237 4.83 13.76 -1.35
N GLU A 238 4.70 15.08 -1.24
CA GLU A 238 4.62 15.79 0.04
C GLU A 238 3.40 15.31 0.84
N ASN A 239 2.21 15.29 0.23
CA ASN A 239 1.00 14.77 0.85
C ASN A 239 1.15 13.29 1.27
N THR A 240 1.85 12.48 0.48
CA THR A 240 2.11 11.08 0.81
C THR A 240 3.02 10.96 2.03
N LEU A 241 4.06 11.79 2.11
CA LEU A 241 4.97 11.82 3.26
C LEU A 241 4.24 12.26 4.53
N GLU A 242 3.39 13.28 4.45
CA GLU A 242 2.56 13.73 5.58
C GLU A 242 1.67 12.60 6.13
N LEU A 243 1.03 11.83 5.25
CA LEU A 243 0.20 10.69 5.66
C LEU A 243 1.00 9.57 6.32
N ILE A 244 2.23 9.32 5.86
CA ILE A 244 3.14 8.34 6.48
C ILE A 244 3.54 8.82 7.89
N THR A 245 3.90 10.10 8.04
CA THR A 245 4.24 10.69 9.34
C THR A 245 3.04 10.69 10.30
N ASP A 246 1.82 10.97 9.80
CA ASP A 246 0.61 10.86 10.62
C ASP A 246 0.38 9.41 11.08
N ASN A 247 0.63 8.42 10.22
CA ASN A 247 0.56 7.00 10.60
C ASN A 247 1.54 6.64 11.72
N GLU A 248 2.77 7.15 11.69
CA GLU A 248 3.74 6.96 12.77
C GLU A 248 3.19 7.52 14.09
N SER A 249 2.64 8.73 14.08
CA SER A 249 2.02 9.35 15.26
C SER A 249 0.80 8.59 15.78
N LEU A 250 -0.01 8.00 14.88
CA LEU A 250 -1.15 7.16 15.25
C LEU A 250 -0.69 5.82 15.85
N GLN A 251 0.40 5.24 15.32
CA GLN A 251 1.02 4.04 15.90
C GLN A 251 1.55 4.29 17.30
N ASP A 252 2.20 5.45 17.53
CA ASP A 252 2.61 5.88 18.87
C ASP A 252 1.41 5.98 19.83
N SER A 253 0.29 6.53 19.35
CA SER A 253 -0.95 6.62 20.13
C SER A 253 -1.51 5.23 20.51
N ILE A 254 -1.47 4.27 19.60
CA ILE A 254 -1.86 2.87 19.85
C ILE A 254 -0.89 2.24 20.86
N TYR A 255 0.42 2.50 20.71
CA TYR A 255 1.44 2.02 21.64
C TYR A 255 1.18 2.53 23.05
N GLU A 256 0.99 3.82 23.23
CA GLU A 256 0.65 4.44 24.52
C GLU A 256 -0.62 3.83 25.14
N LEU A 257 -1.68 3.65 24.35
CA LEU A 257 -2.92 3.02 24.80
C LEU A 257 -2.72 1.60 25.32
N ARG A 258 -1.86 0.82 24.69
CA ARG A 258 -1.61 -0.58 25.05
C ARG A 258 -0.70 -0.74 26.25
N PHE A 259 0.33 0.09 26.34
CA PHE A 259 1.44 -0.14 27.27
C PHE A 259 1.44 0.80 28.47
N LYS A 260 1.01 2.05 28.35
CA LYS A 260 0.97 2.99 29.45
C LYS A 260 0.20 2.48 30.69
N PRO A 261 -1.01 1.89 30.55
CA PRO A 261 -1.70 1.35 31.73
C PRO A 261 -0.93 0.23 32.44
N LEU A 262 -0.16 -0.57 31.68
CA LEU A 262 0.70 -1.61 32.24
C LEU A 262 1.92 -1.03 32.94
N ASP A 263 2.61 -0.08 32.29
CA ASP A 263 3.76 0.58 32.85
C ASP A 263 3.38 1.37 34.12
N ASP A 264 2.21 2.04 34.12
CA ASP A 264 1.66 2.74 35.30
C ASP A 264 1.34 1.75 36.44
N ALA A 265 0.78 0.59 36.14
CA ALA A 265 0.51 -0.46 37.12
C ALA A 265 1.81 -1.03 37.70
N ILE A 266 2.80 -1.32 36.85
CA ILE A 266 4.13 -1.77 37.26
C ILE A 266 4.81 -0.75 38.17
N GLN A 267 4.73 0.53 37.83
CA GLN A 267 5.29 1.60 38.65
C GLN A 267 4.61 1.66 40.03
N LYS A 268 3.28 1.60 40.09
CA LYS A 268 2.55 1.58 41.36
C LYS A 268 2.98 0.40 42.24
N TYR A 269 3.20 -0.79 41.67
CA TYR A 269 3.70 -1.92 42.42
C TYR A 269 5.15 -1.72 42.88
N SER A 270 5.99 -1.01 42.12
CA SER A 270 7.34 -0.65 42.52
C SER A 270 7.31 0.33 43.72
N ASP A 271 6.48 1.36 43.63
CA ASP A 271 6.29 2.33 44.73
C ASP A 271 5.77 1.63 45.99
N LEU A 272 4.85 0.69 45.86
CA LEU A 272 4.33 -0.11 46.99
C LEU A 272 5.42 -1.04 47.58
N GLU A 273 6.30 -1.61 46.79
CA GLU A 273 7.44 -2.41 47.28
C GLU A 273 8.41 -1.57 48.11
N ASP A 274 8.70 -0.36 47.63
CA ASP A 274 9.56 0.58 48.36
C ASP A 274 8.90 1.02 49.72
N GLU A 275 7.59 1.25 49.71
CA GLU A 275 6.84 1.54 50.92
C GLU A 275 6.85 0.34 51.90
N LEU A 276 6.55 -0.86 51.41
CA LEU A 276 6.60 -2.08 52.20
C LEU A 276 8.00 -2.36 52.77
N LYS A 277 9.05 -2.08 52.00
CA LYS A 277 10.42 -2.16 52.46
C LYS A 277 10.69 -1.17 53.60
N SER A 278 10.26 0.07 53.42
CA SER A 278 10.41 1.11 54.46
C SER A 278 9.71 0.71 55.75
N PHE A 279 8.51 0.12 55.69
CA PHE A 279 7.81 -0.41 56.86
C PHE A 279 8.57 -1.57 57.53
N ARG A 280 9.15 -2.47 56.75
CA ARG A 280 9.98 -3.57 57.29
C ARG A 280 11.21 -3.06 58.00
N ASP A 281 11.88 -2.05 57.42
CA ASP A 281 13.10 -1.45 57.98
C ASP A 281 12.81 -0.70 59.32
N LEU A 282 11.56 -0.35 59.59
CA LEU A 282 11.14 0.23 60.86
C LEU A 282 10.90 -0.80 61.97
N LEU A 283 10.72 -2.06 61.63
CA LEU A 283 10.54 -3.14 62.59
C LEU A 283 11.89 -3.57 63.15
N ASN A 284 11.93 -3.83 64.47
CA ASN A 284 13.16 -4.23 65.15
C ASN A 284 13.35 -5.75 65.04
N ASP A 285 14.35 -6.21 64.30
CA ASP A 285 14.68 -7.61 64.08
C ASP A 285 14.96 -8.39 65.40
N ASP A 286 15.49 -7.72 66.42
CA ASP A 286 15.83 -8.34 67.71
C ASP A 286 14.59 -8.75 68.52
N VAL A 287 13.38 -8.36 68.15
CA VAL A 287 12.13 -8.56 68.89
C VAL A 287 11.17 -9.50 68.18
N PHE A 288 11.56 -10.11 67.04
CA PHE A 288 10.68 -11.01 66.30
C PHE A 288 10.31 -12.30 67.02
N LEU A 289 11.12 -12.70 68.02
CA LEU A 289 10.90 -13.85 68.85
C LEU A 289 10.89 -13.44 70.33
N ASP A 290 9.99 -14.00 71.12
CA ASP A 290 10.08 -13.91 72.57
C ASP A 290 11.18 -14.82 73.10
N LYS A 291 11.47 -14.70 74.40
CA LYS A 291 12.48 -15.56 75.06
C LYS A 291 12.19 -17.03 75.03
N GLN A 292 11.00 -17.45 74.57
CA GLN A 292 10.56 -18.83 74.45
C GLN A 292 10.52 -19.30 72.99
N GLY A 293 10.99 -18.49 72.06
CA GLY A 293 11.03 -18.81 70.64
C GLY A 293 9.66 -18.64 69.93
N ARG A 294 8.68 -18.01 70.57
CA ARG A 294 7.39 -17.74 69.94
C ARG A 294 7.45 -16.44 69.15
N ILE A 295 6.76 -16.41 67.99
CA ILE A 295 6.70 -15.19 67.14
C ILE A 295 5.93 -14.11 67.89
N THR A 296 6.51 -12.94 67.98
CA THR A 296 5.91 -11.73 68.58
C THR A 296 4.93 -11.04 67.67
N GLU A 297 4.25 -9.97 68.14
CA GLU A 297 3.43 -9.10 67.25
C GLU A 297 4.25 -8.48 66.15
N ASP A 298 5.50 -8.02 66.44
CA ASP A 298 6.42 -7.48 65.42
C ASP A 298 6.84 -8.54 64.41
N GLY A 299 7.05 -9.78 64.88
CA GLY A 299 7.31 -10.92 64.00
C GLY A 299 6.12 -11.27 63.10
N LEU A 300 4.90 -11.22 63.62
CA LEU A 300 3.68 -11.40 62.81
C LEU A 300 3.51 -10.25 61.80
N ALA A 301 3.80 -9.00 62.19
CA ALA A 301 3.77 -7.84 61.32
C ALA A 301 4.78 -7.99 60.18
N GLN A 302 6.02 -8.43 60.47
CA GLN A 302 7.05 -8.71 59.47
C GLN A 302 6.62 -9.81 58.49
N ILE A 303 6.03 -10.91 58.99
CA ILE A 303 5.49 -11.94 58.14
C ILE A 303 4.42 -11.40 57.18
N ALA A 304 3.49 -10.61 57.70
CA ALA A 304 2.43 -10.00 56.89
C ALA A 304 3.00 -9.04 55.82
N LEU A 305 3.99 -8.23 56.13
CA LEU A 305 4.66 -7.35 55.17
C LEU A 305 5.41 -8.12 54.09
N LEU A 306 6.13 -9.21 54.47
CA LEU A 306 6.80 -10.08 53.51
C LEU A 306 5.81 -10.79 52.60
N GLN A 307 4.70 -11.22 53.14
CA GLN A 307 3.62 -11.83 52.35
C GLN A 307 3.00 -10.85 51.35
N GLN A 308 2.77 -9.63 51.75
CA GLN A 308 2.28 -8.58 50.86
C GLN A 308 3.31 -8.24 49.76
N SER A 309 4.62 -8.15 50.12
CA SER A 309 5.69 -7.95 49.16
C SER A 309 5.75 -9.07 48.11
N ILE A 310 5.57 -10.33 48.51
CA ILE A 310 5.48 -11.46 47.59
C ILE A 310 4.27 -11.31 46.64
N GLY A 311 3.12 -10.89 47.18
CA GLY A 311 1.92 -10.62 46.38
C GLY A 311 2.15 -9.54 45.32
N THR A 312 2.76 -8.42 45.72
CA THR A 312 3.10 -7.28 44.87
C THR A 312 4.08 -7.71 43.74
N ALA A 313 5.17 -8.37 44.11
CA ALA A 313 6.14 -8.87 43.13
C ALA A 313 5.52 -9.87 42.10
N LYS A 314 4.61 -10.71 42.54
CA LYS A 314 3.87 -11.62 41.63
C LYS A 314 2.95 -10.88 40.67
N GLN A 315 2.31 -9.82 41.14
CA GLN A 315 1.48 -9.00 40.28
C GLN A 315 2.31 -8.32 39.19
N LYS A 316 3.50 -7.79 39.56
CA LYS A 316 4.48 -7.26 38.58
C LYS A 316 4.85 -8.29 37.53
N ILE A 317 5.11 -9.55 37.92
CA ILE A 317 5.42 -10.65 36.97
C ILE A 317 4.24 -10.86 36.01
N ALA A 318 3.01 -10.83 36.51
CA ALA A 318 1.82 -11.02 35.68
C ALA A 318 1.65 -9.87 34.67
N ASP A 319 1.88 -8.64 35.09
CA ASP A 319 1.75 -7.45 34.23
C ASP A 319 2.86 -7.39 33.18
N TYR A 320 4.12 -7.66 33.56
CA TYR A 320 5.23 -7.81 32.60
C TYR A 320 4.96 -8.94 31.57
N THR A 321 4.41 -10.07 32.02
CA THR A 321 4.07 -11.19 31.15
C THR A 321 2.97 -10.80 30.14
N THR A 322 1.94 -10.09 30.63
CA THR A 322 0.89 -9.54 29.77
C THR A 322 1.46 -8.54 28.77
N GLY A 323 2.39 -7.71 29.21
CA GLY A 323 3.12 -6.77 28.36
C GLY A 323 3.88 -7.47 27.23
N LEU A 324 4.58 -8.56 27.54
CA LEU A 324 5.29 -9.35 26.51
C LEU A 324 4.34 -9.95 25.44
N GLN A 325 3.14 -10.39 25.84
CA GLN A 325 2.15 -10.87 24.89
C GLN A 325 1.65 -9.75 23.98
N LYS A 326 1.29 -8.61 24.56
CA LYS A 326 0.85 -7.42 23.80
C LYS A 326 1.94 -6.87 22.87
N LEU A 327 3.22 -6.90 23.31
CA LEU A 327 4.36 -6.51 22.47
C LEU A 327 4.46 -7.40 21.24
N LYS A 328 4.33 -8.73 21.45
CA LYS A 328 4.37 -9.67 20.34
C LYS A 328 3.23 -9.43 19.36
N GLU A 329 2.00 -9.27 19.84
CA GLU A 329 0.83 -8.96 19.00
C GLU A 329 1.01 -7.64 18.25
N SER A 330 1.57 -6.62 18.91
CA SER A 330 1.82 -5.32 18.28
C SER A 330 2.88 -5.40 17.17
N TYR A 331 3.93 -6.20 17.37
CA TYR A 331 4.95 -6.45 16.36
C TYR A 331 4.40 -7.29 15.19
N ASP A 332 3.69 -8.38 15.49
CA ASP A 332 3.11 -9.26 14.46
C ASP A 332 2.10 -8.49 13.58
N ASN A 333 1.43 -7.47 14.11
CA ASN A 333 0.51 -6.59 13.41
C ASN A 333 1.17 -5.33 12.79
N GLY A 334 2.49 -5.20 12.90
CA GLY A 334 3.23 -4.07 12.33
C GLY A 334 2.98 -2.73 13.01
N VAL A 335 2.46 -2.73 14.24
CA VAL A 335 2.22 -1.51 15.04
C VAL A 335 3.52 -0.94 15.61
N ILE A 336 4.49 -1.82 15.91
CA ILE A 336 5.81 -1.45 16.43
C ILE A 336 6.92 -2.04 15.56
N SER A 337 8.06 -1.36 15.55
CA SER A 337 9.27 -1.82 14.86
C SER A 337 9.93 -2.99 15.59
N LEU A 338 10.80 -3.73 14.87
CA LEU A 338 11.61 -4.79 15.48
C LEU A 338 12.52 -4.26 16.60
N THR A 339 13.02 -3.04 16.47
CA THR A 339 13.88 -2.41 17.49
C THR A 339 13.10 -2.17 18.77
N GLU A 340 11.94 -1.51 18.69
CA GLU A 340 11.06 -1.26 19.83
C GLU A 340 10.60 -2.57 20.49
N TYR A 341 10.23 -3.56 19.69
CA TYR A 341 9.89 -4.90 20.20
C TYR A 341 11.05 -5.51 21.00
N ASN A 342 12.26 -5.47 20.47
CA ASN A 342 13.43 -6.05 21.14
C ASN A 342 13.78 -5.32 22.43
N ASP A 343 13.81 -3.99 22.40
CA ASP A 343 14.18 -3.15 23.55
C ASP A 343 13.16 -3.33 24.69
N LYS A 344 11.88 -3.11 24.42
CA LYS A 344 10.84 -3.25 25.44
C LYS A 344 10.67 -4.69 25.93
N SER A 345 10.84 -5.69 25.05
CA SER A 345 10.84 -7.10 25.44
C SER A 345 11.98 -7.42 26.40
N LYS A 346 13.15 -6.85 26.17
CA LYS A 346 14.29 -6.99 27.07
C LYS A 346 13.96 -6.39 28.44
N ASP A 347 13.45 -5.16 28.48
CA ASP A 347 13.09 -4.48 29.72
C ASP A 347 12.07 -5.28 30.54
N TYR A 348 11.02 -5.79 29.89
CA TYR A 348 10.00 -6.59 30.56
C TYR A 348 10.54 -7.95 31.05
N ARG A 349 11.46 -8.58 30.32
CA ARG A 349 12.13 -9.79 30.78
C ARG A 349 13.03 -9.54 31.99
N GLU A 350 13.78 -8.46 31.98
CA GLU A 350 14.61 -8.03 33.10
C GLU A 350 13.73 -7.72 34.31
N GLY A 351 12.59 -7.07 34.13
CA GLY A 351 11.61 -6.83 35.18
C GLY A 351 11.03 -8.13 35.77
N ILE A 352 10.71 -9.13 34.94
CA ILE A 352 10.29 -10.46 35.40
C ILE A 352 11.41 -11.11 36.23
N GLN A 353 12.65 -11.04 35.75
CA GLN A 353 13.80 -11.62 36.46
C GLN A 353 13.99 -10.99 37.84
N GLY A 354 13.95 -9.65 37.89
CA GLY A 354 14.05 -8.91 39.15
C GLY A 354 12.94 -9.31 40.11
N SER A 355 11.69 -9.27 39.64
CA SER A 355 10.52 -9.62 40.48
C SER A 355 10.53 -11.10 40.94
N ILE A 356 11.05 -12.06 40.15
CA ILE A 356 11.27 -13.44 40.60
C ILE A 356 12.36 -13.51 41.69
N ALA A 357 13.43 -12.71 41.55
CA ALA A 357 14.47 -12.64 42.57
C ALA A 357 13.94 -12.04 43.87
N ASP A 358 13.05 -11.01 43.77
CA ASP A 358 12.39 -10.42 44.94
C ASP A 358 11.48 -11.40 45.65
N VAL A 359 10.63 -12.15 44.90
CA VAL A 359 9.79 -13.24 45.48
C VAL A 359 10.67 -14.24 46.21
N LYS A 360 11.79 -14.64 45.62
CA LYS A 360 12.73 -15.55 46.26
C LYS A 360 13.31 -14.97 47.54
N SER A 361 13.79 -13.72 47.47
CA SER A 361 14.38 -13.01 48.64
C SER A 361 13.38 -12.92 49.81
N TYR A 362 12.13 -12.56 49.53
CA TYR A 362 11.08 -12.48 50.53
C TYR A 362 10.71 -13.84 51.12
N GLN A 363 10.69 -14.88 50.27
CA GLN A 363 10.49 -16.25 50.73
C GLN A 363 11.67 -16.74 51.56
N ASP A 364 12.91 -16.38 51.21
CA ASP A 364 14.09 -16.67 52.00
C ASP A 364 13.99 -16.01 53.40
N SER A 365 13.59 -14.75 53.43
CA SER A 365 13.37 -14.02 54.70
C SER A 365 12.26 -14.67 55.55
N LEU A 366 11.17 -15.12 54.94
CA LEU A 366 10.11 -15.88 55.65
C LEU A 366 10.62 -17.19 56.21
N VAL A 367 11.36 -17.93 55.40
CA VAL A 367 11.97 -19.19 55.83
C VAL A 367 12.91 -18.99 57.00
N ASP A 368 13.74 -17.95 56.95
CA ASP A 368 14.70 -17.64 58.01
C ASP A 368 13.98 -17.23 59.32
N LEU A 369 12.88 -16.46 59.20
CA LEU A 369 12.01 -16.14 60.32
C LEU A 369 11.44 -17.40 60.98
N TYR A 370 10.87 -18.33 60.16
CA TYR A 370 10.30 -19.56 60.66
C TYR A 370 11.38 -20.52 61.15
N LYS A 371 12.57 -20.58 60.50
CA LYS A 371 13.71 -21.38 60.96
C LYS A 371 14.20 -20.98 62.36
N ASN A 372 14.22 -19.66 62.57
CA ASN A 372 14.57 -19.13 63.88
C ASN A 372 13.49 -19.35 64.95
N ALA A 373 12.21 -19.44 64.52
CA ALA A 373 11.04 -19.67 65.39
C ALA A 373 10.82 -21.14 65.75
N MET A 374 11.12 -22.07 64.81
CA MET A 374 10.78 -23.49 64.94
C MET A 374 11.99 -24.37 64.72
N SER A 375 12.82 -24.58 65.71
CA SER A 375 14.00 -25.47 65.61
C SER A 375 13.66 -26.95 65.44
N THR A 376 12.38 -27.37 65.45
CA THR A 376 11.94 -28.75 65.45
C THR A 376 11.22 -29.19 64.16
N GLU A 377 10.98 -28.31 63.17
CA GLU A 377 10.27 -28.68 61.97
C GLU A 377 11.18 -28.69 60.69
N VAL A 378 12.33 -29.32 60.80
CA VAL A 378 13.31 -29.40 59.70
C VAL A 378 12.67 -30.05 58.44
N ASP A 379 11.87 -31.09 58.59
CA ASP A 379 11.19 -31.74 57.46
C ASP A 379 10.21 -30.83 56.67
N TYR A 380 9.68 -29.84 57.34
CA TYR A 380 8.77 -28.92 56.71
C TYR A 380 9.55 -27.81 55.96
N LEU A 381 10.68 -27.39 56.50
CA LEU A 381 11.62 -26.46 55.85
C LEU A 381 12.22 -27.07 54.61
N ASP A 382 12.50 -28.38 54.60
CA ASP A 382 13.00 -29.09 53.42
C ASP A 382 11.96 -29.10 52.28
N LYS A 383 10.68 -29.26 52.64
CA LYS A 383 9.59 -29.14 51.64
C LYS A 383 9.50 -27.76 51.02
N ILE A 384 9.80 -26.69 51.80
CA ILE A 384 9.88 -25.32 51.29
C ILE A 384 11.06 -25.14 50.36
N ILE A 385 12.24 -25.67 50.73
CA ILE A 385 13.43 -25.64 49.91
C ILE A 385 13.24 -26.38 48.59
N GLU A 386 12.59 -27.55 48.59
CA GLU A 386 12.28 -28.29 47.37
C GLU A 386 11.30 -27.56 46.45
N LYS A 387 10.28 -26.91 47.00
CA LYS A 387 9.40 -26.07 46.18
C LYS A 387 10.06 -24.80 45.70
N ARG A 388 11.05 -24.28 46.40
CA ARG A 388 11.93 -23.21 45.94
C ARG A 388 12.80 -23.62 44.78
N LYS A 389 13.35 -24.85 44.80
CA LYS A 389 14.07 -25.40 43.65
C LYS A 389 13.16 -25.52 42.44
N SER A 390 11.88 -25.89 42.66
CA SER A 390 10.88 -25.91 41.60
C SER A 390 10.62 -24.51 41.01
N ALA A 391 10.62 -23.45 41.84
CA ALA A 391 10.49 -22.05 41.34
C ALA A 391 11.73 -21.59 40.57
N LEU A 392 12.92 -22.05 40.98
CA LEU A 392 14.17 -21.80 40.25
C LEU A 392 14.20 -22.55 38.92
N GLN A 393 13.67 -23.77 38.91
CA GLN A 393 13.50 -24.53 37.68
C GLN A 393 12.53 -23.82 36.74
N ALA A 394 11.40 -23.32 37.25
CA ALA A 394 10.47 -22.51 36.47
C ALA A 394 11.12 -21.23 35.87
N LYS A 395 12.06 -20.66 36.62
CA LYS A 395 12.88 -19.53 36.11
C LYS A 395 13.81 -19.98 34.99
N ALA A 396 14.48 -21.12 35.16
CA ALA A 396 15.37 -21.69 34.13
C ALA A 396 14.60 -22.07 32.88
N ASP A 397 13.41 -22.66 33.04
CA ASP A 397 12.52 -23.04 31.96
C ASP A 397 11.99 -21.80 31.21
N TYR A 398 11.67 -20.73 31.92
CA TYR A 398 11.31 -19.43 31.32
C TYR A 398 12.43 -18.87 30.42
N TYR A 399 13.71 -18.96 30.87
CA TYR A 399 14.85 -18.49 30.08
C TYR A 399 15.18 -19.40 28.91
N SER A 400 15.01 -20.72 29.03
CA SER A 400 15.17 -21.64 27.90
C SER A 400 14.09 -21.43 26.85
N TYR A 401 12.92 -20.98 27.26
CA TYR A 401 11.80 -20.61 26.43
C TYR A 401 12.08 -19.36 25.57
N ASP A 402 12.78 -18.39 26.12
CA ASP A 402 13.13 -17.16 25.43
C ASP A 402 14.05 -17.36 24.21
N LYS A 403 14.82 -18.46 24.21
CA LYS A 403 15.66 -18.86 23.07
C LYS A 403 14.90 -19.57 21.95
N SER A 404 13.66 -20.00 22.20
CA SER A 404 12.83 -20.75 21.25
C SER A 404 11.44 -20.14 21.10
N ILE A 405 11.36 -19.04 20.39
CA ILE A 405 10.15 -18.20 20.18
C ILE A 405 8.89 -18.94 19.70
N SER A 406 8.94 -20.22 19.39
CA SER A 406 7.82 -20.96 18.79
C SER A 406 6.96 -21.86 19.72
N LYS A 407 7.26 -21.98 21.02
CA LYS A 407 6.55 -22.94 21.91
C LYS A 407 5.89 -22.33 23.18
N LYS A 408 5.30 -21.23 23.13
CA LYS A 408 5.27 -20.21 24.13
C LYS A 408 4.21 -20.16 25.22
N SER A 409 2.99 -20.55 24.96
CA SER A 409 1.89 -20.36 25.92
C SER A 409 1.97 -21.34 27.12
N ASN A 410 2.48 -22.54 26.89
CA ASN A 410 2.49 -23.59 27.87
C ASN A 410 3.53 -23.37 28.98
N ASP A 411 4.69 -22.77 28.65
CA ASP A 411 5.79 -22.61 29.59
C ASP A 411 5.57 -21.46 30.57
N ILE A 412 4.94 -20.36 30.13
CA ILE A 412 4.51 -19.25 31.01
C ILE A 412 3.44 -19.75 32.00
N ASN A 413 2.50 -20.58 31.53
CA ASN A 413 1.49 -21.17 32.39
C ASN A 413 2.11 -22.16 33.38
N ALA A 414 3.14 -22.89 33.00
CA ALA A 414 3.89 -23.79 33.90
C ALA A 414 4.62 -23.00 35.00
N ILE A 415 5.26 -21.88 34.67
CA ILE A 415 5.92 -20.99 35.67
C ILE A 415 4.86 -20.41 36.62
N LYS A 416 3.73 -19.94 36.14
CA LYS A 416 2.62 -19.45 36.98
C LYS A 416 2.08 -20.54 37.93
N ALA A 417 1.91 -21.76 37.41
CA ALA A 417 1.45 -22.89 38.23
C ALA A 417 2.48 -23.28 39.31
N GLN A 418 3.79 -23.19 39.04
CA GLN A 418 4.84 -23.44 40.01
C GLN A 418 4.91 -22.37 41.09
N ILE A 419 4.74 -21.08 40.70
CA ILE A 419 4.66 -19.96 41.63
C ILE A 419 3.42 -20.12 42.54
N MET A 420 2.24 -20.52 42.00
CA MET A 420 1.05 -20.81 42.77
C MET A 420 1.23 -22.00 43.74
N ALA A 421 2.01 -23.02 43.33
CA ALA A 421 2.31 -24.16 44.21
C ALA A 421 3.17 -23.73 45.40
N LEU A 422 4.08 -22.76 45.25
CA LEU A 422 4.85 -22.17 46.36
C LEU A 422 3.96 -21.35 47.31
N GLU A 423 2.91 -20.70 46.79
CA GLU A 423 1.90 -20.03 47.63
C GLU A 423 1.14 -21.01 48.51
N GLY A 424 0.73 -22.17 47.97
CA GLY A 424 0.05 -23.20 48.76
C GLY A 424 0.87 -23.69 49.95
N VAL A 425 2.21 -23.71 49.84
CA VAL A 425 3.07 -24.09 50.98
C VAL A 425 3.09 -23.04 52.06
N LYS A 426 2.96 -21.75 51.70
CA LYS A 426 2.86 -20.65 52.66
C LYS A 426 1.65 -20.80 53.58
N TYR A 427 0.46 -21.21 53.09
CA TYR A 427 -0.71 -21.47 53.92
C TYR A 427 -0.61 -22.69 54.80
N LEU A 428 0.33 -23.59 54.56
CA LEU A 428 0.60 -24.74 55.43
C LEU A 428 1.62 -24.43 56.52
N LEU A 429 2.29 -23.25 56.43
CA LEU A 429 3.26 -22.76 57.42
C LEU A 429 2.66 -21.80 58.47
N LEU A 430 1.45 -21.27 58.17
CA LEU A 430 0.64 -20.48 59.08
C LEU A 430 -0.36 -21.36 59.83
#